data_1fe2bafcdccedd946f27b675f16dc381
#
_entry.id   1fe2bafcdccedd946f27b675f16dc381
#
_cell.length_a   1.000
_cell.length_b   1.000
_cell.length_c   1.000
_cell.angle_alpha   90.00
_cell.angle_beta   90.00
_cell.angle_gamma   90.00
#
_symmetry.space_group_name_H-M   'P 1'
#
loop_
_entity.id
_entity.type
_entity.pdbx_description
1 polymer ?
#
loop_
_entity_poly.entity_id
_entity_poly.type
_entity_poly.pdbx_seq_one_letter_code
_entity_poly.pdbx_strand_id
1 'polypeptide(L)'
;MFLVVLLSLVAVRAYTVTFIADPHYDPLYKEDSNPNESCRTGGGAAPNITYPYGQYRCGAVDKALDVLVNALRQTTKTSNISFMIGDVILGKHTTREEHDQAIEALYNKVCSGVAGPLYPVLGNTEFYGIGQSSTNEEILSQIKKLAELTGLENISSTAYKQFLKGGYYSIRDGRLKFLVLNTGLYNALQKRTEDDPLGQLAFVRAELEDCRKSKCRVAIIQHIPLMMSTYTGAYTMQQRYSDALRHLYCEYYDVVANIHAAEDHRDEFKLIYCQDNNSGIPLFMLPAISPNRYNNPGYRQVELSPKTGNLMDYVQYYLDLGLANIKTRTENVYTRHRTGHNAPTVNYSLEYRFSDEYGPSIMRHLDDQKLIVATMKTEGWGTYVPMRALYIALQNDPGVWSVFHSHMSSLCYDKKISFICAARAITIESYKSCLAKLQ
;
A
#
# COMPACT_ATOMS: atom_id res chain seq x y z
N MET A 1 52.82 23.71 -2.39
CA MET A 1 51.73 23.76 -1.40
C MET A 1 50.45 23.31 -2.15
N PHE A 2 50.17 22.00 -2.07
CA PHE A 2 48.99 21.42 -2.72
C PHE A 2 47.76 21.61 -1.78
N LEU A 3 46.78 22.36 -2.23
CA LEU A 3 45.50 22.54 -1.54
C LEU A 3 44.66 21.29 -1.76
N VAL A 4 44.60 20.40 -0.78
CA VAL A 4 43.67 19.25 -0.77
C VAL A 4 42.30 19.81 -0.40
N VAL A 5 41.45 20.02 -1.41
CA VAL A 5 40.04 20.33 -1.20
C VAL A 5 39.37 19.04 -0.80
N LEU A 6 39.15 18.84 0.51
CA LEU A 6 38.26 17.81 1.06
C LEU A 6 36.83 18.18 0.68
N LEU A 7 36.35 17.66 -0.46
CA LEU A 7 34.92 17.61 -0.75
C LEU A 7 34.28 16.62 0.26
N SER A 8 33.73 17.16 1.34
CA SER A 8 32.84 16.41 2.20
C SER A 8 31.60 16.04 1.38
N LEU A 9 31.54 14.81 0.90
CA LEU A 9 30.33 14.18 0.41
C LEU A 9 29.35 14.12 1.58
N VAL A 10 28.51 15.15 1.72
CA VAL A 10 27.33 15.06 2.59
C VAL A 10 26.42 14.03 1.93
N ALA A 11 26.45 12.81 2.45
CA ALA A 11 25.51 11.79 2.05
C ALA A 11 24.11 12.31 2.39
N VAL A 12 23.33 12.68 1.38
CA VAL A 12 21.94 13.11 1.57
C VAL A 12 21.18 11.89 2.06
N ARG A 13 20.78 11.94 3.32
CA ARG A 13 20.01 10.83 3.95
C ARG A 13 18.68 10.69 3.21
N ALA A 14 18.33 9.46 2.85
CA ALA A 14 17.03 9.16 2.24
C ALA A 14 15.88 9.57 3.19
N TYR A 15 14.76 9.97 2.60
CA TYR A 15 13.52 10.24 3.31
C TYR A 15 12.74 8.94 3.47
N THR A 16 12.62 8.45 4.69
CA THR A 16 12.00 7.15 4.95
C THR A 16 10.53 7.30 5.29
N VAL A 17 9.70 6.54 4.58
CA VAL A 17 8.23 6.49 4.74
C VAL A 17 7.81 5.06 5.09
N THR A 18 7.00 4.90 6.13
CA THR A 18 6.39 3.60 6.45
C THR A 18 4.94 3.56 5.97
N PHE A 19 4.59 2.52 5.25
CA PHE A 19 3.24 2.26 4.75
C PHE A 19 2.64 1.03 5.42
N ILE A 20 1.44 1.20 5.96
CA ILE A 20 0.61 0.17 6.58
C ILE A 20 -0.72 0.20 5.84
N ALA A 21 -1.15 -0.92 5.24
CA ALA A 21 -2.32 -0.94 4.36
C ALA A 21 -3.28 -2.07 4.69
N ASP A 22 -4.55 -1.88 4.39
CA ASP A 22 -5.61 -2.89 4.42
C ASP A 22 -5.60 -3.78 5.68
N PRO A 23 -5.64 -3.24 6.90
CA PRO A 23 -5.74 -4.06 8.10
C PRO A 23 -7.02 -4.88 8.15
N HIS A 24 -8.13 -4.36 7.65
CA HIS A 24 -9.45 -4.99 7.78
C HIS A 24 -9.66 -5.56 9.18
N TYR A 25 -9.36 -4.76 10.20
CA TYR A 25 -9.43 -5.19 11.59
C TYR A 25 -10.81 -5.72 11.95
N ASP A 26 -10.83 -6.90 12.57
CA ASP A 26 -12.06 -7.56 13.02
C ASP A 26 -12.01 -7.86 14.52
N PRO A 27 -12.54 -6.96 15.36
CA PRO A 27 -12.60 -7.19 16.82
C PRO A 27 -13.53 -8.35 17.21
N LEU A 28 -14.37 -8.85 16.30
CA LEU A 28 -15.32 -9.94 16.53
C LEU A 28 -14.77 -11.29 16.07
N TYR A 29 -13.52 -11.36 15.61
CA TYR A 29 -12.87 -12.58 15.18
C TYR A 29 -12.83 -13.62 16.31
N LYS A 30 -13.03 -14.90 15.95
CA LYS A 30 -12.89 -16.04 16.88
C LYS A 30 -11.80 -17.00 16.39
N GLU A 31 -10.90 -17.37 17.27
CA GLU A 31 -9.71 -18.20 16.96
C GLU A 31 -10.04 -19.59 16.40
N ASP A 32 -11.21 -20.14 16.74
CA ASP A 32 -11.74 -21.45 16.31
C ASP A 32 -12.76 -21.33 15.17
N SER A 33 -12.86 -20.17 14.52
CA SER A 33 -13.89 -19.89 13.54
C SER A 33 -13.67 -20.56 12.18
N ASN A 34 -14.76 -20.63 11.41
CA ASN A 34 -14.75 -21.04 10.02
C ASN A 34 -14.52 -19.84 9.09
N PRO A 35 -13.44 -19.83 8.27
CA PRO A 35 -13.20 -18.74 7.29
C PRO A 35 -14.31 -18.58 6.24
N ASN A 36 -15.11 -19.63 6.02
CA ASN A 36 -16.26 -19.57 5.11
C ASN A 36 -17.48 -18.87 5.74
N GLU A 37 -17.48 -18.67 7.06
CA GLU A 37 -18.58 -18.08 7.84
C GLU A 37 -18.15 -16.76 8.51
N SER A 38 -17.46 -15.91 7.76
CA SER A 38 -17.03 -14.57 8.20
C SER A 38 -16.04 -14.56 9.37
N CYS A 39 -15.45 -15.70 9.75
CA CYS A 39 -14.46 -15.81 10.84
C CYS A 39 -14.99 -15.40 12.23
N ARG A 40 -16.30 -15.32 12.42
CA ARG A 40 -16.94 -14.82 13.66
C ARG A 40 -17.78 -15.89 14.39
N THR A 41 -18.04 -17.02 13.72
CA THR A 41 -18.76 -18.16 14.32
C THR A 41 -17.77 -19.21 14.79
N GLY A 42 -17.82 -19.59 16.06
CA GLY A 42 -16.96 -20.63 16.61
C GLY A 42 -17.32 -22.04 16.11
N GLY A 43 -16.39 -23.00 16.30
CA GLY A 43 -16.64 -24.44 16.02
C GLY A 43 -16.43 -24.86 14.58
N GLY A 44 -15.94 -23.98 13.70
CA GLY A 44 -15.68 -24.29 12.29
C GLY A 44 -14.28 -24.84 11.99
N ALA A 45 -13.35 -24.72 12.91
CA ALA A 45 -12.04 -25.35 12.81
C ALA A 45 -12.13 -26.83 13.20
N ALA A 46 -11.16 -27.64 12.74
CA ALA A 46 -11.06 -29.02 13.24
C ALA A 46 -10.90 -29.01 14.76
N PRO A 47 -11.43 -30.05 15.48
CA PRO A 47 -11.39 -30.09 16.93
C PRO A 47 -9.98 -29.79 17.48
N ASN A 48 -9.91 -28.89 18.46
CA ASN A 48 -8.67 -28.44 19.10
C ASN A 48 -7.67 -27.64 18.20
N ILE A 49 -8.10 -27.12 17.07
CA ILE A 49 -7.29 -26.22 16.26
C ILE A 49 -7.76 -24.78 16.45
N THR A 50 -6.84 -23.89 16.84
CA THR A 50 -7.08 -22.46 16.96
C THR A 50 -6.07 -21.68 16.11
N TYR A 51 -6.44 -20.47 15.71
CA TYR A 51 -5.65 -19.58 14.88
C TYR A 51 -5.54 -18.20 15.55
N PRO A 52 -4.77 -18.08 16.63
CA PRO A 52 -4.74 -16.86 17.43
C PRO A 52 -4.17 -15.63 16.71
N TYR A 53 -3.38 -15.82 15.66
CA TYR A 53 -2.86 -14.74 14.82
C TYR A 53 -3.70 -14.48 13.57
N GLY A 54 -4.89 -15.09 13.48
CA GLY A 54 -5.79 -14.97 12.33
C GLY A 54 -5.65 -16.13 11.34
N GLN A 55 -6.54 -16.14 10.36
CA GLN A 55 -6.59 -17.13 9.29
C GLN A 55 -6.62 -16.44 7.94
N TYR A 56 -6.13 -17.11 6.90
CA TYR A 56 -6.37 -16.67 5.53
C TYR A 56 -7.88 -16.53 5.27
N ARG A 57 -8.27 -15.49 4.53
CA ARG A 57 -9.65 -15.05 4.24
C ARG A 57 -10.34 -14.30 5.38
N CYS A 58 -9.66 -14.08 6.51
CA CYS A 58 -10.18 -13.32 7.64
C CYS A 58 -9.50 -11.94 7.72
N GLY A 59 -10.08 -11.01 8.48
CA GLY A 59 -9.45 -9.72 8.80
C GLY A 59 -8.26 -9.87 9.75
N ALA A 60 -7.54 -8.78 9.99
CA ALA A 60 -6.52 -8.77 11.03
C ALA A 60 -7.15 -8.87 12.43
N VAL A 61 -6.42 -9.50 13.32
CA VAL A 61 -6.87 -9.79 14.69
C VAL A 61 -5.95 -9.13 15.72
N ASP A 62 -6.44 -8.88 16.92
CA ASP A 62 -5.70 -8.18 17.98
C ASP A 62 -4.29 -8.71 18.19
N LYS A 63 -4.14 -10.02 18.27
CA LYS A 63 -2.84 -10.66 18.54
C LYS A 63 -1.83 -10.45 17.39
N ALA A 64 -2.30 -10.49 16.14
CA ALA A 64 -1.45 -10.14 14.99
C ALA A 64 -1.08 -8.65 14.97
N LEU A 65 -2.01 -7.78 15.37
CA LEU A 65 -1.75 -6.34 15.50
C LEU A 65 -0.77 -6.03 16.64
N ASP A 66 -0.76 -6.78 17.74
CA ASP A 66 0.25 -6.65 18.80
C ASP A 66 1.66 -6.95 18.28
N VAL A 67 1.78 -7.99 17.44
CA VAL A 67 3.04 -8.33 16.76
C VAL A 67 3.45 -7.21 15.79
N LEU A 68 2.50 -6.66 15.03
CA LEU A 68 2.74 -5.51 14.15
C LEU A 68 3.25 -4.30 14.93
N VAL A 69 2.58 -3.92 16.02
CA VAL A 69 2.96 -2.77 16.87
C VAL A 69 4.38 -2.94 17.41
N ASN A 70 4.76 -4.14 17.84
CA ASN A 70 6.10 -4.43 18.31
C ASN A 70 7.15 -4.31 17.18
N ALA A 71 6.84 -4.74 15.96
CA ALA A 71 7.70 -4.57 14.80
C ALA A 71 7.84 -3.09 14.42
N LEU A 72 6.74 -2.34 14.37
CA LEU A 72 6.74 -0.91 14.06
C LEU A 72 7.58 -0.10 15.05
N ARG A 73 7.53 -0.40 16.35
CA ARG A 73 8.39 0.25 17.38
C ARG A 73 9.89 0.13 17.09
N GLN A 74 10.30 -0.90 16.35
CA GLN A 74 11.70 -1.08 15.99
C GLN A 74 12.02 -0.43 14.65
N THR A 75 11.19 -0.66 13.66
CA THR A 75 11.46 -0.26 12.27
C THR A 75 11.16 1.22 12.02
N THR A 76 10.13 1.82 12.65
CA THR A 76 9.78 3.22 12.40
C THR A 76 10.67 4.26 13.07
N LYS A 77 11.64 3.84 13.90
CA LYS A 77 12.62 4.77 14.53
C LYS A 77 13.37 5.64 13.52
N THR A 78 13.53 5.17 12.30
CA THR A 78 14.18 5.90 11.20
C THR A 78 13.21 6.51 10.23
N SER A 79 11.90 6.28 10.37
CA SER A 79 10.87 6.85 9.49
C SER A 79 10.65 8.32 9.78
N ASN A 80 10.56 9.12 8.72
CA ASN A 80 10.20 10.53 8.83
C ASN A 80 8.68 10.68 9.01
N ILE A 81 7.90 9.78 8.36
CA ILE A 81 6.44 9.84 8.31
C ILE A 81 5.89 8.43 8.09
N SER A 82 4.67 8.18 8.54
CA SER A 82 3.95 6.93 8.28
C SER A 82 2.55 7.21 7.74
N PHE A 83 2.04 6.30 6.90
CA PHE A 83 0.67 6.34 6.37
C PHE A 83 -0.06 5.06 6.68
N MET A 84 -1.31 5.19 7.14
CA MET A 84 -2.30 4.12 7.19
C MET A 84 -3.16 4.21 5.94
N ILE A 85 -3.00 3.28 5.00
CA ILE A 85 -3.60 3.38 3.66
C ILE A 85 -4.86 2.55 3.55
N GLY A 86 -5.93 3.08 4.12
CA GLY A 86 -7.32 2.68 3.92
C GLY A 86 -7.68 1.24 4.29
N ASP A 87 -8.95 0.97 4.20
CA ASP A 87 -9.59 -0.30 4.53
C ASP A 87 -9.15 -0.84 5.90
N VAL A 88 -9.22 0.08 6.89
CA VAL A 88 -8.68 -0.16 8.24
C VAL A 88 -9.50 -1.18 9.03
N ILE A 89 -10.79 -1.31 8.76
CA ILE A 89 -11.69 -2.26 9.43
C ILE A 89 -12.37 -3.20 8.45
N LEU A 90 -12.79 -4.36 8.93
CA LEU A 90 -13.63 -5.26 8.15
C LEU A 90 -15.05 -4.70 8.09
N GLY A 91 -15.51 -4.29 6.90
CA GLY A 91 -16.77 -3.57 6.65
C GLY A 91 -18.08 -4.35 6.97
N LYS A 92 -18.14 -5.11 8.07
CA LYS A 92 -19.28 -5.94 8.46
C LYS A 92 -19.69 -5.69 9.92
N HIS A 93 -19.86 -4.42 10.27
CA HIS A 93 -20.37 -4.04 11.59
C HIS A 93 -21.89 -3.90 11.57
N THR A 94 -22.55 -4.25 12.68
CA THR A 94 -24.00 -4.18 12.80
C THR A 94 -24.50 -2.78 13.08
N THR A 95 -23.71 -1.99 13.78
CA THR A 95 -24.03 -0.60 14.11
C THR A 95 -22.91 0.36 13.70
N ARG A 96 -23.26 1.63 13.53
CA ARG A 96 -22.27 2.69 13.27
C ARG A 96 -21.33 2.89 14.45
N GLU A 97 -21.86 2.72 15.68
CA GLU A 97 -21.04 2.87 16.87
C GLU A 97 -19.94 1.82 16.97
N GLU A 98 -20.27 0.54 16.70
CA GLU A 98 -19.28 -0.55 16.64
C GLU A 98 -18.22 -0.28 15.55
N HIS A 99 -18.65 0.23 14.40
CA HIS A 99 -17.78 0.60 13.30
C HIS A 99 -16.78 1.70 13.72
N ASP A 100 -17.28 2.80 14.28
CA ASP A 100 -16.47 3.94 14.68
C ASP A 100 -15.50 3.55 15.82
N GLN A 101 -15.95 2.76 16.80
CA GLN A 101 -15.12 2.24 17.90
C GLN A 101 -13.99 1.33 17.37
N ALA A 102 -14.26 0.50 16.36
CA ALA A 102 -13.24 -0.36 15.77
C ALA A 102 -12.16 0.46 15.03
N ILE A 103 -12.55 1.53 14.32
CA ILE A 103 -11.60 2.46 13.69
C ILE A 103 -10.71 3.12 14.75
N GLU A 104 -11.31 3.70 15.78
CA GLU A 104 -10.59 4.38 16.85
C GLU A 104 -9.63 3.43 17.58
N ALA A 105 -10.08 2.23 17.93
CA ALA A 105 -9.26 1.22 18.58
C ALA A 105 -8.03 0.83 17.74
N LEU A 106 -8.22 0.63 16.43
CA LEU A 106 -7.12 0.30 15.53
C LEU A 106 -6.12 1.45 15.41
N TYR A 107 -6.58 2.69 15.18
CA TYR A 107 -5.68 3.84 15.08
C TYR A 107 -4.88 4.04 16.36
N ASN A 108 -5.52 4.00 17.53
CA ASN A 108 -4.86 4.11 18.83
C ASN A 108 -3.80 3.02 19.02
N LYS A 109 -4.13 1.78 18.64
CA LYS A 109 -3.22 0.63 18.72
C LYS A 109 -2.01 0.82 17.82
N VAL A 110 -2.19 1.13 16.56
CA VAL A 110 -1.09 1.30 15.59
C VAL A 110 -0.25 2.54 15.90
N CYS A 111 -0.87 3.66 16.27
CA CYS A 111 -0.16 4.87 16.72
C CYS A 111 0.80 4.57 17.87
N SER A 112 0.46 3.66 18.79
CA SER A 112 1.35 3.27 19.90
C SER A 112 2.64 2.59 19.45
N GLY A 113 2.67 2.09 18.22
CA GLY A 113 3.82 1.41 17.60
C GLY A 113 4.66 2.30 16.70
N VAL A 114 4.14 3.42 16.24
CA VAL A 114 4.82 4.28 15.26
C VAL A 114 5.61 5.39 15.96
N ALA A 115 6.85 5.61 15.55
CA ALA A 115 7.75 6.59 16.19
C ALA A 115 7.52 8.04 15.75
N GLY A 116 6.64 8.31 14.79
CA GLY A 116 6.36 9.63 14.24
C GLY A 116 4.89 9.80 13.88
N PRO A 117 4.56 10.81 13.08
CA PRO A 117 3.17 11.04 12.67
C PRO A 117 2.65 9.91 11.79
N LEU A 118 1.43 9.44 12.07
CA LEU A 118 0.68 8.48 11.28
C LEU A 118 -0.47 9.19 10.58
N TYR A 119 -0.40 9.34 9.28
CA TYR A 119 -1.38 10.04 8.47
C TYR A 119 -2.43 9.07 7.89
N PRO A 120 -3.73 9.38 7.99
CA PRO A 120 -4.80 8.55 7.46
C PRO A 120 -4.97 8.74 5.95
N VAL A 121 -5.17 7.63 5.25
CA VAL A 121 -5.65 7.60 3.86
C VAL A 121 -6.96 6.82 3.85
N LEU A 122 -8.01 7.35 3.25
CA LEU A 122 -9.31 6.68 3.26
C LEU A 122 -9.39 5.61 2.16
N GLY A 123 -9.86 4.43 2.54
CA GLY A 123 -10.32 3.36 1.66
C GLY A 123 -11.83 3.40 1.47
N ASN A 124 -12.42 2.26 1.29
CA ASN A 124 -13.88 2.14 1.13
C ASN A 124 -14.58 1.58 2.38
N THR A 125 -13.87 0.95 3.29
CA THR A 125 -14.47 0.34 4.49
C THR A 125 -14.60 1.31 5.66
N GLU A 126 -13.98 2.49 5.61
CA GLU A 126 -14.14 3.54 6.60
C GLU A 126 -15.53 4.21 6.57
N PHE A 127 -16.27 4.03 5.48
CA PHE A 127 -17.59 4.61 5.32
C PHE A 127 -18.69 3.62 5.70
N TYR A 128 -19.40 3.91 6.81
CA TYR A 128 -20.52 3.09 7.25
C TYR A 128 -21.79 3.37 6.45
N GLY A 129 -22.35 2.33 5.81
CA GLY A 129 -23.62 2.45 5.10
C GLY A 129 -23.61 3.35 3.87
N ILE A 130 -22.42 3.84 3.43
CA ILE A 130 -22.29 4.63 2.21
C ILE A 130 -22.48 3.71 0.98
N GLY A 131 -23.38 4.12 0.10
CA GLY A 131 -23.73 3.39 -1.11
C GLY A 131 -23.96 4.31 -2.30
N GLN A 132 -24.56 3.76 -3.37
CA GLN A 132 -24.78 4.46 -4.64
C GLN A 132 -25.67 5.71 -4.53
N SER A 133 -26.55 5.77 -3.52
CA SER A 133 -27.48 6.87 -3.28
C SER A 133 -27.02 7.85 -2.21
N SER A 134 -25.83 7.68 -1.66
CA SER A 134 -25.36 8.57 -0.58
C SER A 134 -25.09 9.98 -1.08
N THR A 135 -25.57 10.97 -0.34
CA THR A 135 -25.37 12.39 -0.66
C THR A 135 -23.96 12.86 -0.28
N ASN A 136 -23.55 13.99 -0.83
CA ASN A 136 -22.28 14.61 -0.45
C ASN A 136 -22.26 15.03 1.01
N GLU A 137 -23.38 15.47 1.59
CA GLU A 137 -23.55 15.84 3.00
C GLU A 137 -23.32 14.64 3.92
N GLU A 138 -23.87 13.46 3.58
CA GLU A 138 -23.65 12.22 4.34
C GLU A 138 -22.19 11.82 4.32
N ILE A 139 -21.52 11.91 3.17
CA ILE A 139 -20.10 11.60 3.02
C ILE A 139 -19.25 12.58 3.83
N LEU A 140 -19.50 13.88 3.72
CA LEU A 140 -18.76 14.92 4.46
C LEU A 140 -18.95 14.80 5.97
N SER A 141 -20.15 14.43 6.42
CA SER A 141 -20.41 14.15 7.85
C SER A 141 -19.55 12.99 8.36
N GLN A 142 -19.38 11.93 7.58
CA GLN A 142 -18.52 10.82 7.96
C GLN A 142 -17.03 11.19 7.87
N ILE A 143 -16.61 11.93 6.84
CA ILE A 143 -15.24 12.44 6.73
C ILE A 143 -14.87 13.29 7.97
N LYS A 144 -15.77 14.13 8.45
CA LYS A 144 -15.54 14.91 9.68
C LYS A 144 -15.31 13.98 10.89
N LYS A 145 -16.16 12.96 11.04
CA LYS A 145 -16.01 11.98 12.12
C LYS A 145 -14.69 11.19 12.00
N LEU A 146 -14.32 10.77 10.80
CA LEU A 146 -13.05 10.09 10.54
C LEU A 146 -11.83 10.97 10.85
N ALA A 147 -11.90 12.28 10.58
CA ALA A 147 -10.84 13.20 10.95
C ALA A 147 -10.64 13.29 12.47
N GLU A 148 -11.73 13.21 13.24
CA GLU A 148 -11.70 13.16 14.72
C GLU A 148 -11.10 11.82 15.20
N LEU A 149 -11.62 10.69 14.72
CA LEU A 149 -11.17 9.34 15.12
C LEU A 149 -9.68 9.07 14.81
N THR A 150 -9.17 9.64 13.73
CA THR A 150 -7.76 9.50 13.33
C THR A 150 -6.82 10.49 13.98
N GLY A 151 -7.35 11.48 14.69
CA GLY A 151 -6.55 12.52 15.35
C GLY A 151 -5.77 13.43 14.39
N LEU A 152 -6.20 13.56 13.14
CA LEU A 152 -5.46 14.28 12.08
C LEU A 152 -5.23 15.75 12.42
N GLU A 153 -6.14 16.40 13.15
CA GLU A 153 -5.99 17.80 13.59
C GLU A 153 -4.75 18.01 14.45
N ASN A 154 -4.46 17.05 15.34
CA ASN A 154 -3.29 17.09 16.23
C ASN A 154 -1.98 16.85 15.46
N ILE A 155 -2.03 16.15 14.31
CA ILE A 155 -0.88 15.89 13.47
C ILE A 155 -0.56 17.09 12.59
N SER A 156 -1.59 17.63 11.91
CA SER A 156 -1.46 18.76 10.99
C SER A 156 -2.76 19.51 10.79
N SER A 157 -2.86 20.72 11.34
CA SER A 157 -4.04 21.57 11.15
C SER A 157 -4.32 21.95 9.69
N THR A 158 -3.29 22.02 8.84
CA THR A 158 -3.43 22.30 7.40
C THR A 158 -4.03 21.08 6.69
N ALA A 159 -3.47 19.90 6.94
CA ALA A 159 -4.00 18.64 6.38
C ALA A 159 -5.45 18.40 6.84
N TYR A 160 -5.74 18.65 8.12
CA TYR A 160 -7.09 18.54 8.67
C TYR A 160 -8.10 19.42 7.92
N LYS A 161 -7.78 20.72 7.70
CA LYS A 161 -8.66 21.64 6.97
C LYS A 161 -8.92 21.21 5.52
N GLN A 162 -7.93 20.63 4.87
CA GLN A 162 -8.08 20.07 3.51
C GLN A 162 -8.91 18.78 3.54
N PHE A 163 -8.62 17.88 4.49
CA PHE A 163 -9.32 16.62 4.67
C PHE A 163 -10.83 16.79 4.85
N LEU A 164 -11.27 17.82 5.58
CA LEU A 164 -12.69 18.12 5.77
C LEU A 164 -13.44 18.47 4.47
N LYS A 165 -12.74 18.78 3.38
CA LYS A 165 -13.36 19.09 2.09
C LYS A 165 -13.77 17.85 1.28
N GLY A 166 -13.14 16.71 1.53
CA GLY A 166 -13.43 15.49 0.78
C GLY A 166 -12.56 14.28 1.15
N GLY A 167 -11.85 14.30 2.28
CA GLY A 167 -10.98 13.22 2.73
C GLY A 167 -9.62 13.18 2.03
N TYR A 168 -9.26 14.23 1.32
CA TYR A 168 -7.98 14.39 0.62
C TYR A 168 -7.20 15.59 1.17
N TYR A 169 -5.87 15.55 1.06
CA TYR A 169 -4.99 16.62 1.56
C TYR A 169 -3.56 16.50 1.02
N SER A 170 -2.72 17.48 1.30
CA SER A 170 -1.29 17.44 0.99
C SER A 170 -0.43 17.72 2.22
N ILE A 171 0.75 17.12 2.24
CA ILE A 171 1.80 17.35 3.23
C ILE A 171 3.06 17.72 2.46
N ARG A 172 3.77 18.74 2.91
CA ARG A 172 5.04 19.13 2.29
C ARG A 172 6.17 19.13 3.33
N ASP A 173 7.26 18.48 2.96
CA ASP A 173 8.53 18.53 3.69
C ASP A 173 9.67 18.86 2.70
N GLY A 174 10.17 20.06 2.79
CA GLY A 174 11.17 20.58 1.87
C GLY A 174 10.71 20.56 0.41
N ARG A 175 11.37 19.73 -0.39
CA ARG A 175 11.03 19.53 -1.82
C ARG A 175 10.08 18.36 -2.07
N LEU A 176 9.84 17.52 -1.08
CA LEU A 176 8.86 16.45 -1.18
C LEU A 176 7.47 16.97 -0.82
N LYS A 177 6.49 16.60 -1.62
CA LYS A 177 5.06 16.78 -1.33
C LYS A 177 4.40 15.40 -1.42
N PHE A 178 3.67 15.04 -0.38
CA PHE A 178 2.79 13.88 -0.38
C PHE A 178 1.38 14.36 -0.68
N LEU A 179 0.81 13.87 -1.76
CA LEU A 179 -0.55 14.18 -2.18
C LEU A 179 -1.45 12.99 -1.85
N VAL A 180 -2.24 13.12 -0.80
CA VAL A 180 -3.10 12.07 -0.27
C VAL A 180 -4.50 12.21 -0.84
N LEU A 181 -5.01 11.13 -1.46
CA LEU A 181 -6.30 11.11 -2.15
C LEU A 181 -7.30 10.18 -1.47
N ASN A 182 -8.55 10.59 -1.46
CA ASN A 182 -9.70 9.75 -1.13
C ASN A 182 -10.24 9.08 -2.40
N THR A 183 -9.60 8.01 -2.83
CA THR A 183 -10.06 7.27 -4.03
C THR A 183 -11.28 6.38 -3.76
N GLY A 184 -11.71 6.25 -2.52
CA GLY A 184 -13.01 5.69 -2.16
C GLY A 184 -14.19 6.42 -2.83
N LEU A 185 -14.07 7.74 -3.06
CA LEU A 185 -15.05 8.52 -3.83
C LEU A 185 -15.23 8.03 -5.28
N TYR A 186 -14.24 7.36 -5.81
CA TYR A 186 -14.17 6.88 -7.20
C TYR A 186 -14.46 5.38 -7.33
N ASN A 187 -14.78 4.70 -6.23
CA ASN A 187 -15.04 3.26 -6.21
C ASN A 187 -16.11 2.88 -7.25
N ALA A 188 -15.83 1.83 -8.01
CA ALA A 188 -16.70 1.36 -9.09
C ALA A 188 -18.10 0.94 -8.59
N LEU A 189 -18.23 0.51 -7.33
CA LEU A 189 -19.48 0.11 -6.72
C LEU A 189 -20.38 1.30 -6.36
N GLN A 190 -19.82 2.50 -6.18
CA GLN A 190 -20.60 3.69 -5.81
C GLN A 190 -21.36 4.30 -6.98
N LYS A 191 -20.95 4.05 -8.23
CA LYS A 191 -21.60 4.53 -9.48
C LYS A 191 -21.91 6.03 -9.47
N ARG A 192 -21.03 6.84 -8.90
CA ARG A 192 -21.18 8.29 -8.90
C ARG A 192 -21.24 8.85 -10.31
N THR A 193 -21.97 9.96 -10.47
CA THR A 193 -22.19 10.58 -11.79
C THR A 193 -21.56 11.96 -11.94
N GLU A 194 -21.09 12.57 -10.85
CA GLU A 194 -20.42 13.87 -10.87
C GLU A 194 -19.07 13.76 -11.59
N ASP A 195 -18.67 14.80 -12.31
CA ASP A 195 -17.40 14.86 -13.01
C ASP A 195 -16.21 14.97 -12.02
N ASP A 196 -16.40 15.69 -10.93
CA ASP A 196 -15.41 15.89 -9.89
C ASP A 196 -16.03 15.80 -8.48
N PRO A 197 -16.24 14.59 -7.95
CA PRO A 197 -16.81 14.40 -6.62
C PRO A 197 -16.03 15.14 -5.55
N LEU A 198 -16.70 16.02 -4.82
CA LEU A 198 -16.15 16.87 -3.76
C LEU A 198 -14.94 17.72 -4.19
N GLY A 199 -14.73 17.96 -5.48
CA GLY A 199 -13.66 18.82 -6.00
C GLY A 199 -12.26 18.24 -5.94
N GLN A 200 -12.11 16.90 -5.83
CA GLN A 200 -10.80 16.28 -5.66
C GLN A 200 -9.91 16.39 -6.90
N LEU A 201 -10.45 16.29 -8.13
CA LEU A 201 -9.65 16.43 -9.35
C LEU A 201 -9.10 17.86 -9.50
N ALA A 202 -9.92 18.86 -9.18
CA ALA A 202 -9.50 20.27 -9.17
C ALA A 202 -8.40 20.50 -8.10
N PHE A 203 -8.53 19.89 -6.91
CA PHE A 203 -7.51 19.92 -5.88
C PHE A 203 -6.20 19.30 -6.35
N VAL A 204 -6.23 18.10 -6.96
CA VAL A 204 -5.04 17.43 -7.51
C VAL A 204 -4.33 18.33 -8.51
N ARG A 205 -5.06 18.91 -9.47
CA ARG A 205 -4.50 19.83 -10.47
C ARG A 205 -3.81 21.03 -9.81
N ALA A 206 -4.48 21.66 -8.86
CA ALA A 206 -3.92 22.83 -8.17
C ALA A 206 -2.63 22.49 -7.39
N GLU A 207 -2.59 21.35 -6.71
CA GLU A 207 -1.42 20.90 -5.95
C GLU A 207 -0.24 20.53 -6.86
N LEU A 208 -0.50 19.90 -8.00
CA LEU A 208 0.52 19.56 -9.00
C LEU A 208 1.08 20.83 -9.68
N GLU A 209 0.20 21.77 -10.01
CA GLU A 209 0.61 23.05 -10.60
C GLU A 209 1.46 23.89 -9.62
N ASP A 210 1.03 23.98 -8.34
CA ASP A 210 1.82 24.63 -7.29
C ASP A 210 3.21 23.97 -7.17
N CYS A 211 3.25 22.64 -7.17
CA CYS A 211 4.50 21.91 -7.06
C CYS A 211 5.41 22.14 -8.29
N ARG A 212 4.86 22.22 -9.50
CA ARG A 212 5.63 22.56 -10.70
C ARG A 212 6.24 23.97 -10.60
N LYS A 213 5.46 24.96 -10.16
CA LYS A 213 5.92 26.34 -9.95
C LYS A 213 6.99 26.44 -8.86
N SER A 214 6.82 25.73 -7.75
CA SER A 214 7.74 25.73 -6.62
C SER A 214 8.89 24.72 -6.74
N LYS A 215 8.98 24.00 -7.86
CA LYS A 215 10.00 22.98 -8.17
C LYS A 215 10.08 21.88 -7.11
N CYS A 216 8.95 21.50 -6.53
CA CYS A 216 8.88 20.33 -5.64
C CYS A 216 8.60 19.04 -6.44
N ARG A 217 8.58 17.91 -5.75
CA ARG A 217 8.29 16.59 -6.33
C ARG A 217 7.19 15.93 -5.52
N VAL A 218 6.29 15.25 -6.20
CA VAL A 218 5.08 14.67 -5.57
C VAL A 218 5.17 13.15 -5.54
N ALA A 219 4.98 12.58 -4.36
CA ALA A 219 4.57 11.20 -4.16
C ALA A 219 3.05 11.17 -3.93
N ILE A 220 2.32 10.44 -4.76
CA ILE A 220 0.87 10.30 -4.63
C ILE A 220 0.57 9.10 -3.73
N ILE A 221 -0.29 9.31 -2.75
CA ILE A 221 -0.71 8.28 -1.79
C ILE A 221 -2.22 8.11 -1.92
N GLN A 222 -2.66 6.92 -2.30
CA GLN A 222 -4.07 6.62 -2.53
C GLN A 222 -4.39 5.17 -2.14
N HIS A 223 -5.64 4.85 -1.87
CA HIS A 223 -6.05 3.49 -1.56
C HIS A 223 -6.33 2.70 -2.84
N ILE A 224 -7.40 3.03 -3.57
CA ILE A 224 -7.76 2.32 -4.81
C ILE A 224 -6.83 2.74 -5.95
N PRO A 225 -6.17 1.79 -6.65
CA PRO A 225 -5.27 2.10 -7.76
C PRO A 225 -6.03 2.49 -9.02
N LEU A 226 -5.33 3.17 -9.94
CA LEU A 226 -5.85 3.59 -11.25
C LEU A 226 -6.13 2.43 -12.22
N MET A 227 -5.39 1.34 -12.06
CA MET A 227 -5.37 0.25 -13.04
C MET A 227 -6.23 -0.93 -12.58
N MET A 228 -6.48 -1.86 -13.49
CA MET A 228 -7.23 -3.07 -13.16
C MET A 228 -6.58 -3.83 -12.01
N SER A 229 -7.42 -4.38 -11.14
CA SER A 229 -6.98 -5.31 -10.09
C SER A 229 -6.44 -6.58 -10.73
N THR A 230 -5.26 -6.99 -10.32
CA THR A 230 -4.66 -8.28 -10.73
C THR A 230 -5.34 -9.46 -10.04
N TYR A 231 -6.02 -9.19 -8.91
CA TYR A 231 -6.76 -10.18 -8.16
C TYR A 231 -8.10 -10.55 -8.82
N THR A 232 -8.87 -9.53 -9.22
CA THR A 232 -10.22 -9.74 -9.78
C THR A 232 -10.26 -9.71 -11.31
N GLY A 233 -9.28 -9.10 -11.98
CA GLY A 233 -9.31 -8.83 -13.40
C GLY A 233 -10.35 -7.77 -13.80
N ALA A 234 -10.72 -6.90 -12.84
CA ALA A 234 -11.72 -5.85 -13.02
C ALA A 234 -11.20 -4.51 -12.47
N TYR A 235 -11.89 -3.43 -12.82
CA TYR A 235 -11.63 -2.13 -12.22
C TYR A 235 -12.27 -2.03 -10.84
N THR A 236 -11.51 -1.61 -9.85
CA THR A 236 -12.01 -1.21 -8.53
C THR A 236 -12.40 0.27 -8.50
N MET A 237 -11.81 1.08 -9.38
CA MET A 237 -12.17 2.48 -9.63
C MET A 237 -13.05 2.61 -10.88
N GLN A 238 -14.02 3.52 -10.89
CA GLN A 238 -14.75 3.87 -12.11
C GLN A 238 -13.80 4.38 -13.19
N GLN A 239 -13.88 3.83 -14.40
CA GLN A 239 -12.90 4.08 -15.46
C GLN A 239 -12.74 5.57 -15.77
N ARG A 240 -13.83 6.36 -15.79
CA ARG A 240 -13.76 7.79 -16.07
C ARG A 240 -12.87 8.57 -15.08
N TYR A 241 -12.87 8.20 -13.79
CA TYR A 241 -12.00 8.83 -12.80
C TYR A 241 -10.57 8.31 -12.89
N SER A 242 -10.41 7.02 -13.19
CA SER A 242 -9.09 6.45 -13.48
C SER A 242 -8.43 7.15 -14.68
N ASP A 243 -9.20 7.38 -15.75
CA ASP A 243 -8.71 8.09 -16.93
C ASP A 243 -8.42 9.56 -16.65
N ALA A 244 -9.25 10.24 -15.86
CA ALA A 244 -9.04 11.64 -15.47
C ALA A 244 -7.77 11.79 -14.61
N LEU A 245 -7.58 10.93 -13.61
CA LEU A 245 -6.37 10.93 -12.78
C LEU A 245 -5.13 10.58 -13.61
N ARG A 246 -5.20 9.57 -14.47
CA ARG A 246 -4.09 9.20 -15.35
C ARG A 246 -3.71 10.37 -16.25
N HIS A 247 -4.69 11.05 -16.81
CA HIS A 247 -4.45 12.23 -17.66
C HIS A 247 -3.73 13.32 -16.87
N LEU A 248 -4.21 13.66 -15.67
CA LEU A 248 -3.57 14.62 -14.79
C LEU A 248 -2.14 14.21 -14.42
N TYR A 249 -1.92 12.97 -14.01
CA TYR A 249 -0.60 12.51 -13.63
C TYR A 249 0.38 12.55 -14.79
N CYS A 250 -0.07 12.18 -15.98
CA CYS A 250 0.74 12.23 -17.18
C CYS A 250 0.98 13.67 -17.69
N GLU A 251 0.02 14.58 -17.52
CA GLU A 251 0.22 16.02 -17.80
C GLU A 251 1.32 16.63 -16.91
N TYR A 252 1.47 16.09 -15.69
CA TYR A 252 2.45 16.54 -14.69
C TYR A 252 3.53 15.48 -14.40
N TYR A 253 3.88 14.64 -15.38
CA TYR A 253 4.87 13.56 -15.18
C TYR A 253 6.25 14.06 -14.74
N ASP A 254 6.59 15.30 -15.05
CA ASP A 254 7.80 16.01 -14.61
C ASP A 254 7.78 16.35 -13.11
N VAL A 255 6.59 16.33 -12.48
CA VAL A 255 6.35 16.64 -11.06
C VAL A 255 6.08 15.37 -10.27
N VAL A 256 5.25 14.47 -10.79
CA VAL A 256 4.88 13.22 -10.12
C VAL A 256 6.05 12.23 -10.19
N ALA A 257 6.57 11.85 -9.03
CA ALA A 257 7.71 10.94 -8.92
C ALA A 257 7.29 9.47 -8.88
N ASN A 258 6.28 9.16 -8.08
CA ASN A 258 5.75 7.81 -7.88
C ASN A 258 4.35 7.85 -7.27
N ILE A 259 3.69 6.68 -7.27
CA ILE A 259 2.36 6.48 -6.68
C ILE A 259 2.45 5.25 -5.77
N HIS A 260 1.88 5.35 -4.57
CA HIS A 260 1.68 4.24 -3.66
C HIS A 260 0.19 3.99 -3.47
N ALA A 261 -0.23 2.73 -3.66
CA ALA A 261 -1.62 2.33 -3.56
C ALA A 261 -1.78 0.97 -2.86
N ALA A 262 -3.00 0.62 -2.50
CA ALA A 262 -3.37 -0.59 -1.77
C ALA A 262 -4.52 -1.33 -2.47
N GLU A 263 -5.58 -1.76 -1.78
CA GLU A 263 -6.81 -2.41 -2.28
C GLU A 263 -6.62 -3.87 -2.72
N ASP A 264 -5.57 -4.23 -3.48
CA ASP A 264 -5.38 -5.60 -3.98
C ASP A 264 -4.73 -6.54 -2.96
N HIS A 265 -4.26 -6.02 -1.82
CA HIS A 265 -3.61 -6.74 -0.71
C HIS A 265 -2.33 -7.49 -1.12
N ARG A 266 -1.73 -7.09 -2.24
CA ARG A 266 -0.59 -7.78 -2.84
C ARG A 266 0.60 -6.86 -2.97
N ASP A 267 1.76 -7.43 -2.78
CA ASP A 267 3.01 -6.79 -3.11
C ASP A 267 3.20 -6.80 -4.62
N GLU A 268 2.87 -5.71 -5.28
CA GLU A 268 2.94 -5.56 -6.72
C GLU A 268 3.54 -4.22 -7.09
N PHE A 269 3.96 -4.10 -8.34
CA PHE A 269 4.28 -2.81 -8.95
C PHE A 269 3.69 -2.75 -10.35
N LYS A 270 3.32 -1.54 -10.76
CA LYS A 270 2.73 -1.24 -12.07
C LYS A 270 3.44 -0.05 -12.68
N LEU A 271 3.29 0.15 -13.97
CA LEU A 271 3.84 1.30 -14.68
C LEU A 271 2.75 1.98 -15.49
N ILE A 272 2.45 3.22 -15.15
CA ILE A 272 1.51 4.05 -15.88
C ILE A 272 2.27 4.66 -17.05
N TYR A 273 2.02 4.21 -18.26
CA TYR A 273 2.61 4.78 -19.46
C TYR A 273 1.95 6.10 -19.79
N CYS A 274 2.78 7.13 -19.98
CA CYS A 274 2.38 8.44 -20.50
C CYS A 274 2.93 8.55 -21.92
N GLN A 275 2.39 9.44 -22.72
CA GLN A 275 2.74 9.77 -24.10
C GLN A 275 3.79 8.88 -24.78
N ASP A 276 3.44 8.26 -25.90
CA ASP A 276 4.31 7.47 -26.79
C ASP A 276 5.10 6.31 -26.14
N ASN A 277 4.72 5.87 -24.94
CA ASN A 277 5.41 4.84 -24.16
C ASN A 277 6.89 5.15 -23.84
N ASN A 278 7.31 6.41 -23.95
CA ASN A 278 8.68 6.86 -23.65
C ASN A 278 8.85 7.47 -22.26
N SER A 279 7.72 7.74 -21.58
CA SER A 279 7.68 8.20 -20.18
C SER A 279 6.60 7.48 -19.41
N GLY A 280 6.73 7.46 -18.11
CA GLY A 280 5.72 6.84 -17.27
C GLY A 280 6.00 7.05 -15.79
N ILE A 281 4.99 6.72 -14.98
CA ILE A 281 5.01 6.92 -13.55
C ILE A 281 4.91 5.55 -12.87
N PRO A 282 5.89 5.17 -12.05
CA PRO A 282 5.83 3.94 -11.28
C PRO A 282 4.72 4.01 -10.22
N LEU A 283 3.95 2.92 -10.12
CA LEU A 283 2.93 2.71 -9.12
C LEU A 283 3.31 1.45 -8.34
N PHE A 284 3.43 1.57 -7.03
CA PHE A 284 3.76 0.51 -6.10
C PHE A 284 2.53 0.13 -5.29
N MET A 285 2.10 -1.12 -5.42
CA MET A 285 1.03 -1.69 -4.62
C MET A 285 1.60 -2.20 -3.30
N LEU A 286 0.86 -2.00 -2.23
CA LEU A 286 1.28 -2.34 -0.88
C LEU A 286 0.67 -3.66 -0.44
N PRO A 287 1.44 -4.50 0.29
CA PRO A 287 0.88 -5.67 0.92
C PRO A 287 -0.09 -5.27 2.04
N ALA A 288 -1.06 -6.11 2.31
CA ALA A 288 -2.03 -5.90 3.38
C ALA A 288 -1.56 -6.44 4.71
N ILE A 289 -1.98 -5.80 5.80
CA ILE A 289 -1.89 -6.38 7.16
C ILE A 289 -2.89 -7.52 7.33
N SER A 290 -4.03 -7.43 6.66
CA SER A 290 -5.05 -8.49 6.66
C SER A 290 -4.65 -9.66 5.76
N PRO A 291 -4.81 -10.92 6.20
CA PRO A 291 -4.58 -12.09 5.36
C PRO A 291 -5.81 -12.49 4.52
N ASN A 292 -6.78 -11.59 4.34
CA ASN A 292 -8.09 -11.94 3.80
C ASN A 292 -8.09 -12.32 2.30
N ARG A 293 -7.03 -12.00 1.55
CA ARG A 293 -6.83 -12.41 0.14
C ARG A 293 -5.73 -13.47 -0.03
N TYR A 294 -5.55 -14.33 0.97
CA TYR A 294 -4.53 -15.41 0.99
C TYR A 294 -3.08 -14.91 0.94
N ASN A 295 -2.84 -13.70 1.40
CA ASN A 295 -1.52 -13.12 1.58
C ASN A 295 -1.05 -13.30 3.03
N ASN A 296 0.25 -13.29 3.26
CA ASN A 296 0.79 -13.08 4.58
C ASN A 296 0.66 -11.60 4.98
N PRO A 297 0.36 -11.30 6.26
CA PRO A 297 0.37 -9.92 6.74
C PRO A 297 1.71 -9.24 6.47
N GLY A 298 1.69 -8.05 5.84
CA GLY A 298 2.91 -7.34 5.47
C GLY A 298 2.79 -5.82 5.58
N TYR A 299 3.93 -5.14 5.77
CA TYR A 299 4.05 -3.68 5.68
C TYR A 299 5.38 -3.31 5.02
N ARG A 300 5.50 -2.05 4.57
CA ARG A 300 6.65 -1.61 3.78
C ARG A 300 7.27 -0.34 4.31
N GLN A 301 8.62 -0.28 4.31
CA GLN A 301 9.38 0.95 4.45
C GLN A 301 10.01 1.33 3.13
N VAL A 302 9.77 2.57 2.71
CA VAL A 302 10.23 3.13 1.44
C VAL A 302 11.25 4.22 1.70
N GLU A 303 12.33 4.21 0.95
CA GLU A 303 13.35 5.25 0.93
C GLU A 303 13.14 6.13 -0.31
N LEU A 304 12.81 7.39 -0.11
CA LEU A 304 12.64 8.39 -1.17
C LEU A 304 13.83 9.33 -1.21
N SER A 305 14.19 9.78 -2.42
CA SER A 305 15.14 10.87 -2.60
C SER A 305 14.52 12.18 -2.12
N PRO A 306 15.08 12.89 -1.13
CA PRO A 306 14.54 14.18 -0.70
C PRO A 306 14.68 15.27 -1.76
N LYS A 307 15.51 15.06 -2.78
CA LYS A 307 15.74 15.98 -3.89
C LYS A 307 14.77 15.77 -5.05
N THR A 308 14.57 14.50 -5.44
CA THR A 308 13.81 14.15 -6.65
C THR A 308 12.48 13.48 -6.37
N GLY A 309 12.21 13.10 -5.13
CA GLY A 309 11.02 12.34 -4.74
C GLY A 309 11.00 10.89 -5.26
N ASN A 310 11.98 10.51 -6.07
CA ASN A 310 12.03 9.16 -6.64
C ASN A 310 12.21 8.10 -5.55
N LEU A 311 11.63 6.94 -5.76
CA LEU A 311 11.86 5.78 -4.91
C LEU A 311 13.31 5.31 -5.09
N MET A 312 14.10 5.41 -4.03
CA MET A 312 15.48 4.93 -4.02
C MET A 312 15.52 3.43 -3.81
N ASP A 313 14.77 2.94 -2.83
CA ASP A 313 14.69 1.54 -2.48
C ASP A 313 13.48 1.30 -1.56
N TYR A 314 13.16 0.04 -1.26
CA TYR A 314 12.25 -0.30 -0.17
C TYR A 314 12.59 -1.63 0.49
N VAL A 315 12.11 -1.77 1.72
CA VAL A 315 12.20 -2.99 2.52
C VAL A 315 10.79 -3.48 2.79
N GLN A 316 10.54 -4.74 2.44
CA GLN A 316 9.30 -5.43 2.71
C GLN A 316 9.45 -6.27 3.99
N TYR A 317 8.46 -6.17 4.88
CA TYR A 317 8.34 -6.98 6.08
C TYR A 317 7.08 -7.82 6.03
N TYR A 318 7.12 -9.04 6.53
CA TYR A 318 5.97 -9.93 6.57
C TYR A 318 5.91 -10.75 7.87
N LEU A 319 4.71 -11.22 8.19
CA LEU A 319 4.46 -12.20 9.23
C LEU A 319 4.09 -13.52 8.56
N ASP A 320 4.93 -14.55 8.72
CA ASP A 320 4.57 -15.92 8.32
C ASP A 320 3.40 -16.40 9.19
N LEU A 321 2.18 -16.25 8.68
CA LEU A 321 0.96 -16.54 9.42
C LEU A 321 0.83 -18.02 9.75
N GLY A 322 1.26 -18.90 8.85
CA GLY A 322 1.26 -20.34 9.07
C GLY A 322 2.16 -20.73 10.23
N LEU A 323 3.41 -20.24 10.20
CA LEU A 323 4.39 -20.51 11.24
C LEU A 323 4.00 -19.88 12.58
N ALA A 324 3.42 -18.69 12.60
CA ALA A 324 2.95 -18.00 13.80
C ALA A 324 1.90 -18.87 14.54
N ASN A 325 0.93 -19.39 13.81
CA ASN A 325 -0.12 -20.25 14.40
C ASN A 325 0.41 -21.63 14.83
N ILE A 326 1.40 -22.20 14.13
CA ILE A 326 2.04 -23.47 14.50
C ILE A 326 2.87 -23.29 15.80
N LYS A 327 3.67 -22.24 15.90
CA LYS A 327 4.48 -21.94 17.08
C LYS A 327 3.62 -21.89 18.35
N THR A 328 2.50 -21.22 18.32
CA THR A 328 1.59 -21.14 19.48
C THR A 328 1.03 -22.51 19.89
N ARG A 329 0.75 -23.40 18.93
CA ARG A 329 0.29 -24.77 19.26
C ARG A 329 1.39 -25.55 19.96
N THR A 330 2.63 -25.42 19.53
CA THR A 330 3.78 -26.10 20.20
C THR A 330 4.05 -25.51 21.58
N GLU A 331 3.92 -24.20 21.80
CA GLU A 331 4.02 -23.57 23.12
C GLU A 331 3.03 -24.14 24.11
N ASN A 332 1.78 -24.31 23.73
CA ASN A 332 0.75 -24.92 24.58
C ASN A 332 1.07 -26.37 24.95
N VAL A 333 1.83 -27.09 24.13
CA VAL A 333 2.33 -28.44 24.44
C VAL A 333 3.56 -28.37 25.35
N TYR A 334 4.53 -27.47 25.10
CA TYR A 334 5.74 -27.34 25.91
C TYR A 334 5.50 -26.75 27.29
N THR A 335 4.59 -25.78 27.44
CA THR A 335 4.23 -25.24 28.77
C THR A 335 3.53 -26.27 29.66
N ARG A 336 2.87 -27.28 29.10
CA ARG A 336 2.34 -28.42 29.85
C ARG A 336 3.43 -29.38 30.33
N HIS A 337 4.64 -29.37 29.73
CA HIS A 337 5.71 -30.33 30.02
C HIS A 337 6.97 -29.73 30.65
N ARG A 338 6.89 -28.55 31.30
CA ARG A 338 7.99 -27.97 32.11
C ARG A 338 9.40 -28.19 31.53
N THR A 339 9.70 -27.62 30.40
CA THR A 339 11.08 -27.49 29.95
C THR A 339 11.39 -26.01 29.74
N GLY A 340 12.44 -25.51 30.44
CA GLY A 340 12.80 -24.11 30.51
C GLY A 340 13.40 -23.50 29.21
N HIS A 341 12.86 -23.82 28.08
CA HIS A 341 13.20 -23.16 26.83
C HIS A 341 12.20 -22.03 26.57
N ASN A 342 12.71 -20.84 26.32
CA ASN A 342 11.90 -19.69 25.91
C ASN A 342 11.09 -20.05 24.67
N ALA A 343 9.80 -19.80 24.74
CA ALA A 343 8.89 -19.98 23.61
C ALA A 343 9.41 -19.17 22.39
N PRO A 344 9.36 -19.73 21.18
CA PRO A 344 9.82 -19.02 20.01
C PRO A 344 8.95 -17.79 19.75
N THR A 345 9.55 -16.59 19.78
CA THR A 345 8.86 -15.33 19.57
C THR A 345 8.26 -15.26 18.15
N VAL A 346 6.99 -14.83 18.06
CA VAL A 346 6.34 -14.52 16.78
C VAL A 346 6.62 -13.06 16.45
N ASN A 347 7.26 -12.81 15.30
CA ASN A 347 7.66 -11.47 14.88
C ASN A 347 7.47 -11.31 13.37
N TYR A 348 7.32 -10.05 12.94
CA TYR A 348 7.55 -9.70 11.55
C TYR A 348 9.02 -9.88 11.21
N SER A 349 9.29 -10.41 10.04
CA SER A 349 10.64 -10.64 9.51
C SER A 349 10.85 -9.81 8.25
N LEU A 350 12.11 -9.53 7.94
CA LEU A 350 12.49 -9.03 6.63
C LEU A 350 12.09 -10.08 5.59
N GLU A 351 11.29 -9.69 4.60
CA GLU A 351 10.98 -10.52 3.45
C GLU A 351 12.06 -10.33 2.40
N TYR A 352 12.24 -9.10 1.92
CA TYR A 352 13.29 -8.74 0.99
C TYR A 352 13.53 -7.22 0.96
N ARG A 353 14.65 -6.83 0.33
CA ARG A 353 14.94 -5.47 -0.11
C ARG A 353 14.81 -5.42 -1.63
N PHE A 354 14.14 -4.41 -2.18
CA PHE A 354 13.83 -4.33 -3.60
C PHE A 354 15.08 -4.35 -4.50
N SER A 355 16.11 -3.58 -4.13
CA SER A 355 17.35 -3.55 -4.87
C SER A 355 18.10 -4.88 -4.88
N ASP A 356 18.05 -5.64 -3.79
CA ASP A 356 18.71 -6.94 -3.69
C ASP A 356 17.96 -7.98 -4.53
N GLU A 357 16.63 -7.95 -4.49
CA GLU A 357 15.76 -8.94 -5.13
C GLU A 357 15.66 -8.74 -6.64
N TYR A 358 15.36 -7.51 -7.06
CA TYR A 358 15.08 -7.19 -8.48
C TYR A 358 16.24 -6.51 -9.19
N GLY A 359 17.19 -5.92 -8.47
CA GLY A 359 18.32 -5.19 -9.04
C GLY A 359 19.12 -6.00 -10.06
N PRO A 360 19.53 -7.26 -9.78
CA PRO A 360 20.25 -8.08 -10.73
C PRO A 360 19.45 -8.34 -12.03
N SER A 361 18.14 -8.49 -11.94
CA SER A 361 17.26 -8.70 -13.08
C SER A 361 17.06 -7.44 -13.91
N ILE A 362 16.88 -6.30 -13.27
CA ILE A 362 16.84 -5.00 -13.93
C ILE A 362 18.13 -4.77 -14.71
N MET A 363 19.27 -5.01 -14.10
CA MET A 363 20.59 -4.82 -14.72
C MET A 363 20.81 -5.67 -15.96
N ARG A 364 20.30 -6.91 -16.00
CA ARG A 364 20.43 -7.81 -17.16
C ARG A 364 19.61 -7.37 -18.38
N HIS A 365 18.52 -6.65 -18.16
CA HIS A 365 17.55 -6.28 -19.19
C HIS A 365 17.65 -4.79 -19.60
N LEU A 366 18.76 -4.15 -19.30
CA LEU A 366 19.04 -2.77 -19.67
C LEU A 366 20.03 -2.70 -20.83
N ASP A 367 19.71 -1.90 -21.84
CA ASP A 367 20.49 -1.78 -23.07
C ASP A 367 21.85 -1.07 -22.86
N ASP A 368 21.96 -0.19 -21.84
CA ASP A 368 23.18 0.53 -21.48
C ASP A 368 23.48 0.45 -19.98
N GLN A 369 24.20 -0.61 -19.60
CA GLN A 369 24.52 -0.92 -18.21
C GLN A 369 25.32 0.18 -17.47
N LYS A 370 26.21 0.93 -18.16
CA LYS A 370 27.09 1.92 -17.49
C LYS A 370 26.35 3.20 -17.11
N LEU A 371 25.53 3.71 -18.01
CA LEU A 371 24.73 4.92 -17.76
C LEU A 371 23.70 4.67 -16.65
N ILE A 372 23.17 3.48 -16.60
CA ILE A 372 22.07 3.10 -15.71
C ILE A 372 22.53 2.84 -14.29
N VAL A 373 23.68 2.21 -14.09
CA VAL A 373 24.27 2.07 -12.73
C VAL A 373 24.51 3.45 -12.12
N ALA A 374 24.96 4.43 -12.90
CA ALA A 374 25.12 5.80 -12.43
C ALA A 374 23.78 6.43 -12.07
N THR A 375 22.76 6.24 -12.91
CA THR A 375 21.39 6.75 -12.68
C THR A 375 20.75 6.10 -11.45
N MET A 376 20.85 4.79 -11.27
CA MET A 376 20.29 4.09 -10.12
C MET A 376 20.90 4.54 -8.79
N LYS A 377 22.19 4.80 -8.75
CA LYS A 377 22.88 5.32 -7.56
C LYS A 377 22.42 6.72 -7.18
N THR A 378 21.98 7.51 -8.14
CA THR A 378 21.60 8.93 -7.93
C THR A 378 20.10 9.17 -7.93
N GLU A 379 19.34 8.41 -8.70
CA GLU A 379 17.90 8.63 -8.93
C GLU A 379 16.99 7.52 -8.39
N GLY A 380 17.56 6.36 -8.04
CA GLY A 380 16.85 5.25 -7.41
C GLY A 380 16.32 4.18 -8.37
N TRP A 381 15.98 3.03 -7.79
CA TRP A 381 15.49 1.86 -8.51
C TRP A 381 14.05 1.99 -9.01
N GLY A 382 13.25 2.80 -8.34
CA GLY A 382 11.83 2.99 -8.64
C GLY A 382 11.56 4.09 -9.67
N THR A 383 12.49 4.37 -10.59
CA THR A 383 12.27 5.30 -11.69
C THR A 383 11.76 4.59 -12.94
N TYR A 384 11.30 5.35 -13.95
CA TYR A 384 10.70 4.78 -15.15
C TYR A 384 11.58 3.76 -15.87
N VAL A 385 12.86 4.04 -16.06
CA VAL A 385 13.77 3.17 -16.84
C VAL A 385 14.00 1.83 -16.17
N PRO A 386 14.42 1.74 -14.88
CA PRO A 386 14.51 0.48 -14.18
C PRO A 386 13.19 -0.29 -14.13
N MET A 387 12.08 0.38 -13.87
CA MET A 387 10.78 -0.28 -13.79
C MET A 387 10.32 -0.84 -15.14
N ARG A 388 10.60 -0.15 -16.25
CA ARG A 388 10.36 -0.67 -17.60
C ARG A 388 11.19 -1.92 -17.88
N ALA A 389 12.48 -1.91 -17.51
CA ALA A 389 13.36 -3.08 -17.66
C ALA A 389 12.86 -4.28 -16.84
N LEU A 390 12.41 -4.04 -15.61
CA LEU A 390 11.83 -5.09 -14.77
C LEU A 390 10.55 -5.68 -15.40
N TYR A 391 9.70 -4.85 -16.01
CA TYR A 391 8.54 -5.36 -16.76
C TYR A 391 8.92 -6.24 -17.94
N ILE A 392 9.99 -5.90 -18.67
CA ILE A 392 10.51 -6.72 -19.75
C ILE A 392 11.03 -8.06 -19.19
N ALA A 393 11.75 -8.01 -18.07
CA ALA A 393 12.23 -9.21 -17.39
C ALA A 393 11.10 -10.14 -16.95
N LEU A 394 10.04 -9.60 -16.33
CA LEU A 394 8.86 -10.38 -15.92
C LEU A 394 8.18 -11.11 -17.08
N GLN A 395 8.21 -10.52 -18.26
CA GLN A 395 7.62 -11.14 -19.46
C GLN A 395 8.47 -12.30 -20.01
N ASN A 396 9.79 -12.12 -20.01
CA ASN A 396 10.72 -12.94 -20.78
C ASN A 396 11.55 -13.90 -19.92
N ASP A 397 11.66 -13.65 -18.60
CA ASP A 397 12.47 -14.48 -17.69
C ASP A 397 11.56 -15.20 -16.67
N PRO A 398 11.39 -16.54 -16.81
CA PRO A 398 10.58 -17.32 -15.87
C PRO A 398 11.08 -17.26 -14.41
N GLY A 399 12.39 -17.09 -14.21
CA GLY A 399 12.98 -16.98 -12.87
C GLY A 399 12.53 -15.69 -12.19
N VAL A 400 12.58 -14.56 -12.89
CA VAL A 400 12.10 -13.25 -12.38
C VAL A 400 10.60 -13.30 -12.10
N TRP A 401 9.82 -13.93 -12.98
CA TRP A 401 8.40 -14.13 -12.74
C TRP A 401 8.13 -14.98 -11.49
N SER A 402 8.88 -16.07 -11.28
CA SER A 402 8.71 -16.96 -10.12
C SER A 402 8.95 -16.22 -8.81
N VAL A 403 10.01 -15.44 -8.75
CA VAL A 403 10.34 -14.59 -7.58
C VAL A 403 9.20 -13.59 -7.32
N PHE A 404 8.81 -12.82 -8.31
CA PHE A 404 7.74 -11.83 -8.19
C PHE A 404 6.42 -12.48 -7.74
N HIS A 405 6.07 -13.64 -8.31
CA HIS A 405 4.86 -14.36 -7.97
C HIS A 405 4.88 -14.88 -6.52
N SER A 406 6.02 -15.28 -6.00
CA SER A 406 6.15 -15.75 -4.62
C SER A 406 5.85 -14.65 -3.59
N HIS A 407 6.14 -13.39 -3.91
CA HIS A 407 5.84 -12.25 -3.04
C HIS A 407 4.37 -11.78 -3.11
N MET A 408 3.69 -12.05 -4.23
CA MET A 408 2.30 -11.62 -4.39
C MET A 408 1.29 -12.42 -3.58
N SER A 409 1.56 -13.73 -3.36
CA SER A 409 0.55 -14.61 -2.76
C SER A 409 1.18 -15.84 -2.12
N SER A 410 0.66 -16.26 -0.99
CA SER A 410 0.99 -17.53 -0.35
C SER A 410 0.41 -18.76 -1.05
N LEU A 411 -0.43 -18.58 -2.06
CA LEU A 411 -0.98 -19.65 -2.90
C LEU A 411 -0.38 -19.60 -4.31
N CYS A 412 -0.04 -20.79 -4.85
CA CYS A 412 0.34 -20.94 -6.25
C CYS A 412 -0.83 -20.53 -7.15
N TYR A 413 -0.72 -19.40 -7.82
CA TYR A 413 -1.75 -18.88 -8.72
C TYR A 413 -1.15 -18.74 -10.12
N ASP A 414 -1.48 -19.67 -11.01
CA ASP A 414 -0.94 -19.69 -12.37
C ASP A 414 -1.76 -18.80 -13.32
N LYS A 415 -1.55 -17.47 -13.20
CA LYS A 415 -2.16 -16.48 -14.11
C LYS A 415 -1.15 -15.44 -14.60
N LYS A 416 0.07 -15.86 -14.95
CA LYS A 416 1.13 -14.94 -15.45
C LYS A 416 0.64 -13.98 -16.52
N ILE A 417 -0.04 -14.50 -17.54
CA ILE A 417 -0.55 -13.73 -18.68
C ILE A 417 -1.61 -12.72 -18.20
N SER A 418 -2.56 -13.18 -17.39
CA SER A 418 -3.61 -12.30 -16.83
C SER A 418 -3.03 -11.17 -15.98
N PHE A 419 -2.01 -11.47 -15.16
CA PHE A 419 -1.30 -10.46 -14.39
C PHE A 419 -0.60 -9.42 -15.28
N ILE A 420 0.22 -9.88 -16.22
CA ILE A 420 0.97 -8.99 -17.13
C ILE A 420 0.01 -8.08 -17.89
N CYS A 421 -1.11 -8.63 -18.36
CA CYS A 421 -2.12 -7.85 -19.05
C CYS A 421 -2.85 -6.86 -18.12
N ALA A 422 -3.22 -7.25 -16.90
CA ALA A 422 -3.85 -6.34 -15.93
C ALA A 422 -2.89 -5.23 -15.47
N ALA A 423 -1.61 -5.55 -15.28
CA ALA A 423 -0.60 -4.58 -14.89
C ALA A 423 -0.31 -3.53 -15.99
N ARG A 424 -0.61 -3.84 -17.26
CA ARG A 424 -0.40 -2.97 -18.43
C ARG A 424 -1.66 -2.30 -18.94
N ALA A 425 -2.83 -2.90 -18.67
CA ALA A 425 -4.08 -2.47 -19.26
C ALA A 425 -4.65 -1.25 -18.54
N ILE A 426 -5.02 -0.25 -19.33
CA ILE A 426 -5.70 0.95 -18.88
C ILE A 426 -7.21 0.83 -19.13
N THR A 427 -7.61 0.02 -20.09
CA THR A 427 -9.02 -0.26 -20.43
C THR A 427 -9.29 -1.75 -20.49
N ILE A 428 -10.58 -2.15 -20.37
CA ILE A 428 -11.00 -3.56 -20.53
C ILE A 428 -10.63 -4.07 -21.93
N GLU A 429 -10.77 -3.25 -22.96
CA GLU A 429 -10.39 -3.57 -24.34
C GLU A 429 -8.90 -3.82 -24.46
N SER A 430 -8.05 -2.98 -23.85
CA SER A 430 -6.61 -3.17 -23.85
C SER A 430 -6.20 -4.43 -23.08
N TYR A 431 -6.89 -4.78 -22.01
CA TYR A 431 -6.70 -6.02 -21.27
C TYR A 431 -7.04 -7.26 -22.13
N LYS A 432 -8.24 -7.27 -22.74
CA LYS A 432 -8.67 -8.35 -23.64
C LYS A 432 -7.75 -8.51 -24.85
N SER A 433 -7.33 -7.38 -25.44
CA SER A 433 -6.37 -7.38 -26.56
C SER A 433 -5.01 -7.93 -26.14
N CYS A 434 -4.54 -7.63 -24.93
CA CYS A 434 -3.32 -8.20 -24.39
C CYS A 434 -3.45 -9.71 -24.18
N LEU A 435 -4.53 -10.18 -23.57
CA LEU A 435 -4.80 -11.62 -23.39
C LEU A 435 -4.78 -12.36 -24.72
N ALA A 436 -5.47 -11.83 -25.74
CA ALA A 436 -5.55 -12.44 -27.06
C ALA A 436 -4.20 -12.51 -27.82
N LYS A 437 -3.25 -11.63 -27.48
CA LYS A 437 -1.91 -11.61 -28.11
C LYS A 437 -0.91 -12.54 -27.43
N LEU A 438 -1.14 -12.90 -26.16
CA LEU A 438 -0.20 -13.68 -25.36
C LEU A 438 -0.68 -15.12 -25.12
N GLN A 439 -1.93 -15.45 -25.44
CA GLN A 439 -2.44 -16.82 -25.53
C GLN A 439 -2.06 -17.45 -26.88
#